data_8969c341847dee99b585821555b836f6
#
_entry.id   8969c341847dee99b585821555b836f6
#
_cell.length_a   1.000
_cell.length_b   1.000
_cell.length_c   1.000
_cell.angle_alpha   90.00
_cell.angle_beta   90.00
_cell.angle_gamma   90.00
#
_symmetry.space_group_name_H-M   'P 1'
#
loop_
_entity.id
_entity.type
_entity.pdbx_description
1 polymer ?
#
loop_
_entity_poly.entity_id
_entity_poly.type
_entity_poly.pdbx_seq_one_letter_code
_entity_poly.pdbx_strand_id
1 'polypeptide(L)'
;MISEEMKIAMKGIVPSTMSTCNSEGVPNISYISQLYYVDENHVAISNQFFNKTIRNIRENPLACVNIVSPEDFSMWVLDLKYSHSETESDLFEQMEMQLEAIASMQGMEDVFKLKAAEVFTLLSVNKI
;
A
#
# COMPACT_ATOMS: atom_id res chain seq x y z
N MET A 1 -7.11 -11.51 10.07
CA MET A 1 -6.62 -11.94 8.75
C MET A 1 -5.16 -11.59 8.51
N ILE A 2 -4.65 -10.52 9.08
CA ILE A 2 -3.23 -10.14 8.91
C ILE A 2 -2.42 -10.64 10.11
N SER A 3 -1.56 -11.64 9.86
CA SER A 3 -0.68 -12.22 10.87
C SER A 3 0.54 -11.33 11.13
N GLU A 4 1.28 -11.61 12.20
CA GLU A 4 2.53 -10.90 12.47
C GLU A 4 3.56 -11.10 11.36
N GLU A 5 3.62 -12.29 10.78
CA GLU A 5 4.49 -12.59 9.64
C GLU A 5 4.17 -11.71 8.43
N MET A 6 2.87 -11.53 8.15
CA MET A 6 2.42 -10.65 7.08
C MET A 6 2.75 -9.18 7.37
N LYS A 7 2.65 -8.75 8.61
CA LYS A 7 3.03 -7.37 8.98
C LYS A 7 4.51 -7.09 8.72
N ILE A 8 5.38 -8.09 8.91
CA ILE A 8 6.79 -7.98 8.57
C ILE A 8 6.96 -7.83 7.06
N ALA A 9 6.24 -8.65 6.28
CA ALA A 9 6.26 -8.56 4.82
C ALA A 9 5.74 -7.20 4.32
N MET A 10 4.78 -6.60 5.00
CA MET A 10 4.22 -5.29 4.66
C MET A 10 5.22 -4.15 4.82
N LYS A 11 6.29 -4.33 5.58
CA LYS A 11 7.35 -3.31 5.74
C LYS A 11 8.12 -3.02 4.46
N GLY A 12 8.00 -3.88 3.46
CA GLY A 12 8.53 -3.60 2.12
C GLY A 12 10.03 -3.75 1.97
N ILE A 13 10.68 -4.57 2.78
CA ILE A 13 12.09 -4.94 2.59
C ILE A 13 12.22 -5.58 1.21
N VAL A 14 11.30 -6.48 0.87
CA VAL A 14 11.07 -6.88 -0.52
C VAL A 14 9.96 -5.98 -1.05
N PRO A 15 10.19 -5.21 -2.13
CA PRO A 15 9.20 -4.25 -2.61
C PRO A 15 7.85 -4.90 -2.92
N SER A 16 6.78 -4.23 -2.50
CA SER A 16 5.42 -4.66 -2.80
C SER A 16 4.95 -4.07 -4.11
N THR A 17 4.07 -4.78 -4.80
CA THR A 17 3.44 -4.32 -6.03
C THR A 17 1.93 -4.27 -5.87
N MET A 18 1.31 -3.32 -6.54
CA MET A 18 -0.13 -3.12 -6.53
C MET A 18 -0.67 -3.20 -7.95
N SER A 19 -1.69 -4.02 -8.12
CA SER A 19 -2.41 -4.17 -9.38
C SER A 19 -3.77 -3.50 -9.30
N THR A 20 -4.08 -2.68 -10.29
CA THR A 20 -5.38 -2.01 -10.44
C THR A 20 -5.85 -2.14 -11.88
N CYS A 21 -7.09 -1.82 -12.16
CA CYS A 21 -7.57 -1.69 -13.53
C CYS A 21 -8.58 -0.56 -13.64
N ASN A 22 -8.78 -0.08 -14.86
CA ASN A 22 -9.77 0.96 -15.13
C ASN A 22 -11.16 0.35 -15.35
N SER A 23 -12.15 1.18 -15.71
CA SER A 23 -13.52 0.74 -15.97
C SER A 23 -13.65 -0.18 -17.19
N GLU A 24 -12.67 -0.18 -18.09
CA GLU A 24 -12.62 -1.05 -19.25
C GLU A 24 -11.86 -2.35 -19.01
N GLY A 25 -11.36 -2.55 -17.78
CA GLY A 25 -10.60 -3.74 -17.41
C GLY A 25 -9.14 -3.73 -17.85
N VAL A 26 -8.60 -2.58 -18.26
CA VAL A 26 -7.18 -2.48 -18.62
C VAL A 26 -6.34 -2.47 -17.34
N PRO A 27 -5.43 -3.47 -17.17
CA PRO A 27 -4.65 -3.59 -15.95
C PRO A 27 -3.49 -2.62 -15.89
N ASN A 28 -3.07 -2.33 -14.66
CA ASN A 28 -1.89 -1.54 -14.35
C ASN A 28 -1.20 -2.11 -13.13
N ILE A 29 0.12 -2.14 -13.14
CA ILE A 29 0.94 -2.54 -12.00
C ILE A 29 1.83 -1.37 -11.61
N SER A 30 1.92 -1.09 -10.31
CA SER A 30 2.85 -0.11 -9.77
C SER A 30 3.56 -0.67 -8.54
N TYR A 31 4.80 -0.23 -8.33
CA TYR A 31 5.46 -0.45 -7.04
C TYR A 31 4.89 0.54 -6.03
N ILE A 32 4.73 0.09 -4.79
CA ILE A 32 4.28 0.94 -3.70
C ILE A 32 5.41 1.11 -2.69
N SER A 33 5.64 2.35 -2.27
CA SER A 33 6.72 2.66 -1.33
C SER A 33 6.36 2.35 0.11
N GLN A 34 5.07 2.24 0.40
CA GLN A 34 4.62 1.99 1.76
C GLN A 34 3.25 1.32 1.75
N LEU A 35 3.16 0.17 2.41
CA LEU A 35 1.90 -0.47 2.75
C LEU A 35 1.81 -0.45 4.28
N TYR A 36 0.81 0.24 4.80
CA TYR A 36 0.68 0.51 6.23
C TYR A 36 -0.49 -0.26 6.83
N TYR A 37 -0.24 -0.98 7.92
CA TYR A 37 -1.29 -1.66 8.66
C TYR A 37 -2.10 -0.64 9.47
N VAL A 38 -3.39 -0.54 9.19
CA VAL A 38 -4.29 0.36 9.92
C VAL A 38 -4.99 -0.40 11.05
N ASP A 39 -5.70 -1.45 10.69
CA ASP A 39 -6.37 -2.36 11.63
C ASP A 39 -6.60 -3.70 10.94
N GLU A 40 -7.34 -4.63 11.58
CA GLU A 40 -7.57 -5.97 11.03
C GLU A 40 -8.32 -5.98 9.71
N ASN A 41 -9.02 -4.90 9.39
CA ASN A 41 -9.86 -4.80 8.20
C ASN A 41 -9.38 -3.78 7.19
N HIS A 42 -8.32 -3.02 7.50
CA HIS A 42 -7.88 -1.90 6.67
C HIS A 42 -6.37 -1.82 6.56
N VAL A 43 -5.93 -1.48 5.37
CA VAL A 43 -4.54 -1.10 5.10
C VAL A 43 -4.54 0.24 4.37
N ALA A 44 -3.43 0.95 4.41
CA ALA A 44 -3.29 2.22 3.72
C ALA A 44 -2.04 2.23 2.86
N ILE A 45 -2.11 2.93 1.75
CA ILE A 45 -1.03 3.06 0.79
C ILE A 45 -0.67 4.53 0.66
N SER A 46 0.63 4.84 0.63
CA SER A 46 1.12 6.19 0.41
C SER A 46 0.87 6.63 -1.02
N ASN A 47 0.11 7.71 -1.18
CA ASN A 47 -0.04 8.37 -2.48
C ASN A 47 1.01 9.45 -2.59
N GLN A 48 2.00 9.25 -3.45
CA GLN A 48 3.09 10.20 -3.72
C GLN A 48 3.17 10.54 -5.19
N PHE A 49 3.21 9.52 -6.03
CA PHE A 49 3.44 9.65 -7.48
C PHE A 49 2.36 8.98 -8.32
N PHE A 50 1.28 8.49 -7.66
CA PHE A 50 0.26 7.73 -8.35
C PHE A 50 -0.62 8.64 -9.21
N ASN A 51 -0.50 8.55 -10.51
CA ASN A 51 -1.43 9.23 -11.43
C ASN A 51 -2.43 8.23 -12.01
N LYS A 52 -1.92 7.18 -12.68
CA LYS A 52 -2.76 6.17 -13.30
C LYS A 52 -3.45 5.29 -12.27
N THR A 53 -2.75 4.92 -11.20
CA THR A 53 -3.31 4.11 -10.11
C THR A 53 -4.48 4.82 -9.45
N ILE A 54 -4.36 6.11 -9.15
CA ILE A 54 -5.42 6.89 -8.52
C ILE A 54 -6.63 7.01 -9.44
N ARG A 55 -6.42 7.24 -10.72
CA ARG A 55 -7.53 7.25 -11.70
C ARG A 55 -8.24 5.91 -11.74
N ASN A 56 -7.46 4.82 -11.73
CA ASN A 56 -8.03 3.47 -11.78
C ASN A 56 -8.90 3.17 -10.57
N ILE A 57 -8.44 3.45 -9.36
CA ILE A 57 -9.21 3.13 -8.15
C ILE A 57 -10.47 3.99 -8.02
N ARG A 58 -10.53 5.14 -8.65
CA ARG A 58 -11.74 5.96 -8.71
C ARG A 58 -12.77 5.37 -9.68
N GLU A 59 -12.31 4.76 -10.76
CA GLU A 59 -13.19 4.10 -11.74
C GLU A 59 -13.56 2.69 -11.29
N ASN A 60 -12.61 1.96 -10.71
CA ASN A 60 -12.78 0.60 -10.23
C ASN A 60 -12.08 0.46 -8.87
N PRO A 61 -12.83 0.32 -7.79
CA PRO A 61 -12.27 0.34 -6.44
C PRO A 61 -11.51 -0.92 -6.04
N LEU A 62 -11.49 -1.95 -6.89
CA LEU A 62 -10.83 -3.21 -6.58
C LEU A 62 -9.34 -3.15 -6.94
N ALA A 63 -8.52 -3.68 -6.05
CA ALA A 63 -7.07 -3.75 -6.21
C ALA A 63 -6.52 -5.00 -5.56
N CYS A 64 -5.32 -5.41 -5.97
CA CYS A 64 -4.57 -6.45 -5.27
C CYS A 64 -3.17 -5.95 -4.96
N VAL A 65 -2.66 -6.37 -3.81
CA VAL A 65 -1.27 -6.10 -3.42
C VAL A 65 -0.58 -7.41 -3.12
N ASN A 66 0.59 -7.58 -3.70
CA ASN A 66 1.46 -8.71 -3.40
C ASN A 66 2.49 -8.30 -2.36
N ILE A 67 2.59 -9.06 -1.27
CA ILE A 67 3.61 -8.86 -0.24
C ILE A 67 4.47 -10.10 -0.11
N VAL A 68 5.75 -9.91 0.19
CA VAL A 68 6.75 -10.99 0.25
C VAL A 68 7.51 -10.90 1.56
N SER A 69 7.59 -12.02 2.27
CA SER A 69 8.41 -12.10 3.49
C SER A 69 9.90 -12.03 3.14
N PRO A 70 10.68 -11.16 3.79
CA PRO A 70 12.13 -11.13 3.57
C PRO A 70 12.87 -12.31 4.20
N GLU A 71 12.22 -13.07 5.08
CA GLU A 71 12.84 -14.15 5.81
C GLU A 71 12.87 -15.45 5.00
N ASP A 72 11.75 -15.83 4.40
CA ASP A 72 11.61 -17.12 3.71
C ASP A 72 10.95 -17.03 2.33
N PHE A 73 10.72 -15.79 1.84
CA PHE A 73 10.06 -15.52 0.56
C PHE A 73 8.62 -16.04 0.47
N SER A 74 7.97 -16.31 1.59
CA SER A 74 6.54 -16.55 1.59
C SER A 74 5.82 -15.35 1.00
N MET A 75 4.79 -15.60 0.20
CA MET A 75 4.05 -14.56 -0.52
C MET A 75 2.58 -14.62 -0.20
N TRP A 76 1.97 -13.44 -0.11
CA TRP A 76 0.52 -13.30 0.04
C TRP A 76 -0.01 -12.29 -0.96
N VAL A 77 -1.23 -12.51 -1.39
CA VAL A 77 -2.00 -11.53 -2.18
C VAL A 77 -3.13 -11.02 -1.30
N LEU A 78 -3.19 -9.72 -1.12
CA LEU A 78 -4.26 -9.03 -0.44
C LEU A 78 -5.22 -8.49 -1.49
N ASP A 79 -6.48 -8.93 -1.42
CA ASP A 79 -7.54 -8.35 -2.24
C ASP A 79 -8.17 -7.19 -1.49
N LEU A 80 -8.19 -6.04 -2.11
CA LEU A 80 -8.54 -4.79 -1.47
C LEU A 80 -9.66 -4.08 -2.21
N LYS A 81 -10.43 -3.29 -1.46
CA LYS A 81 -11.41 -2.36 -2.02
C LYS A 81 -11.12 -0.96 -1.50
N TYR A 82 -10.96 -0.02 -2.41
CA TYR A 82 -10.73 1.37 -2.04
C TYR A 82 -11.87 1.92 -1.18
N SER A 83 -11.52 2.56 -0.08
CA SER A 83 -12.46 3.15 0.86
C SER A 83 -12.46 4.68 0.74
N HIS A 84 -11.35 5.31 1.08
CA HIS A 84 -11.27 6.77 1.10
C HIS A 84 -9.82 7.25 1.21
N SER A 85 -9.63 8.56 1.00
CA SER A 85 -8.35 9.24 1.24
C SER A 85 -8.37 10.00 2.55
N GLU A 86 -7.23 10.06 3.24
CA GLU A 86 -7.04 10.91 4.42
C GLU A 86 -5.82 11.81 4.20
N THR A 87 -5.97 13.09 4.50
CA THR A 87 -4.91 14.09 4.29
C THR A 87 -4.55 14.88 5.54
N GLU A 88 -5.39 14.87 6.56
CA GLU A 88 -5.22 15.66 7.79
C GLU A 88 -5.59 14.86 9.04
N SER A 89 -5.24 13.57 9.05
CA SER A 89 -5.60 12.66 10.14
C SER A 89 -4.36 12.18 10.87
N ASP A 90 -4.58 11.52 12.03
CA ASP A 90 -3.50 10.86 12.77
C ASP A 90 -2.84 9.79 11.90
N LEU A 91 -3.62 9.07 11.11
CA LEU A 91 -3.09 8.06 10.17
C LEU A 91 -2.13 8.70 9.17
N PHE A 92 -2.53 9.81 8.56
CA PHE A 92 -1.68 10.53 7.62
C PHE A 92 -0.37 10.95 8.28
N GLU A 93 -0.43 11.51 9.48
CA GLU A 93 0.76 11.95 10.21
C GLU A 93 1.69 10.78 10.54
N GLN A 94 1.15 9.66 10.98
CA GLN A 94 1.93 8.46 11.29
C GLN A 94 2.61 7.90 10.05
N MET A 95 1.91 7.85 8.93
CA MET A 95 2.47 7.38 7.66
C MET A 95 3.56 8.33 7.16
N GLU A 96 3.35 9.63 7.29
CA GLU A 96 4.34 10.63 6.90
C GLU A 96 5.64 10.48 7.72
N MET A 97 5.52 10.29 9.03
CA MET A 97 6.67 10.06 9.90
C MET A 97 7.42 8.78 9.54
N GLN A 98 6.72 7.70 9.27
CA GLN A 98 7.33 6.44 8.86
C GLN A 98 8.04 6.58 7.52
N LEU A 99 7.43 7.28 6.57
CA LEU A 99 8.00 7.50 5.25
C LEU A 99 9.28 8.34 5.33
N GLU A 100 9.30 9.37 6.16
CA GLU A 100 10.49 10.19 6.41
C GLU A 100 11.63 9.35 7.02
N ALA A 101 11.30 8.47 7.95
CA ALA A 101 12.29 7.57 8.55
C ALA A 101 12.90 6.63 7.51
N ILE A 102 12.08 6.06 6.62
CA ILE A 102 12.55 5.22 5.53
C ILE A 102 13.47 6.01 4.59
N ALA A 103 13.07 7.22 4.22
CA ALA A 103 13.85 8.09 3.34
C ALA A 103 15.20 8.46 3.97
N SER A 104 15.21 8.81 5.25
CA SER A 104 16.45 9.15 5.98
C SER A 104 17.43 8.00 6.01
N MET A 105 16.95 6.78 6.22
CA MET A 105 17.80 5.58 6.22
C MET A 105 18.46 5.33 4.87
N GLN A 106 17.87 5.83 3.78
CA GLN A 106 18.37 5.67 2.43
C GLN A 106 19.09 6.91 1.90
N GLY A 107 19.26 7.93 2.73
CA GLY A 107 19.87 9.20 2.32
C GLY A 107 19.01 9.99 1.33
N MET A 108 17.70 9.79 1.37
CA MET A 108 16.75 10.38 0.42
C MET A 108 15.76 11.32 1.12
N GLU A 109 16.24 12.06 2.12
CA GLU A 109 15.42 13.05 2.83
C GLU A 109 14.80 14.03 1.83
N ASP A 110 13.55 14.39 2.06
CA ASP A 110 12.75 15.31 1.26
C ASP A 110 12.43 14.83 -0.17
N VAL A 111 12.84 13.63 -0.55
CA VAL A 111 12.51 13.07 -1.86
C VAL A 111 11.08 12.54 -1.88
N PHE A 112 10.64 11.90 -0.79
CA PHE A 112 9.31 11.35 -0.68
C PHE A 112 8.40 12.31 0.08
N LYS A 113 7.33 12.75 -0.59
CA LYS A 113 6.30 13.61 0.03
C LYS A 113 4.97 12.92 -0.06
N LEU A 114 4.38 12.67 1.09
CA LEU A 114 3.05 12.08 1.17
C LEU A 114 1.99 13.10 0.78
N LYS A 115 1.20 12.78 -0.24
CA LYS A 115 0.06 13.60 -0.67
C LYS A 115 -1.21 13.20 0.04
N ALA A 116 -1.40 11.90 0.25
CA ALA A 116 -2.58 11.34 0.89
C ALA A 116 -2.29 9.93 1.37
N ALA A 117 -2.99 9.51 2.42
CA ALA A 117 -3.10 8.12 2.83
C ALA A 117 -4.33 7.53 2.14
N GLU A 118 -4.12 6.60 1.22
CA GLU A 118 -5.22 5.94 0.52
C GLU A 118 -5.62 4.69 1.30
N VAL A 119 -6.81 4.70 1.88
CA VAL A 119 -7.30 3.63 2.76
C VAL A 119 -8.13 2.62 1.97
N PHE A 120 -7.81 1.35 2.17
CA PHE A 120 -8.48 0.22 1.53
C PHE A 120 -9.04 -0.73 2.57
N THR A 121 -10.22 -1.26 2.29
CA THR A 121 -10.80 -2.36 3.06
C THR A 121 -10.20 -3.68 2.57
N LEU A 122 -9.77 -4.52 3.50
CA LEU A 122 -9.24 -5.84 3.20
C LEU A 122 -10.40 -6.80 2.94
N LEU A 123 -10.45 -7.37 1.74
CA LEU A 123 -11.49 -8.32 1.34
C LEU A 123 -11.08 -9.77 1.62
N SER A 124 -9.84 -10.10 1.28
CA SER A 124 -9.30 -11.45 1.49
C SER A 124 -7.78 -11.44 1.50
N VAL A 125 -7.22 -12.49 2.08
CA VAL A 125 -5.78 -12.74 2.10
C VAL A 125 -5.56 -14.16 1.61
N ASN A 126 -4.70 -14.32 0.60
CA ASN A 126 -4.40 -15.63 0.03
C ASN A 126 -2.90 -15.84 0.03
N LYS A 127 -2.44 -16.91 0.67
CA LYS A 127 -1.04 -17.33 0.61
C LYS A 127 -0.80 -18.07 -0.70
N ILE A 128 0.25 -17.68 -1.39
CA ILE A 128 0.64 -18.32 -2.66
C ILE A 128 1.50 -19.56 -2.37
#